data_18d33e6889654f41090e054543e587ff
#
_entry.id   18d33e6889654f41090e054543e587ff
#
_cell.length_a   1.000
_cell.length_b   1.000
_cell.length_c   1.000
_cell.angle_alpha   90.00
_cell.angle_beta   90.00
_cell.angle_gamma   90.00
#
_symmetry.space_group_name_H-M   'P 1'
#
loop_
_entity.id
_entity.type
_entity.pdbx_description
1 polymer ?
#
loop_
_entity_poly.entity_id
_entity_poly.type
_entity_poly.pdbx_seq_one_letter_code
_entity_poly.pdbx_strand_id
1 'polypeptide(L)'
;EKTGLADLNRTLVAVLEKAVATDSELAKRIIPDRVHPGPAGHLIMAEHLLKSWHAPATVTAVEIDLQKKSVLRSAATTVTGLAVGSSISWTQHDKALPFPLDRSDAVMALTLKSSDFEQALNQQTLKVTGLSARQYALLIDDQQVGVFDSGTLASGINLAALPTPMVEQAARVHALTLEHNNLHFKRWRNVQVPLADLEAPSVKTSLQHLITALDEEESRIVARQRKA
;
A
#
# COMPACT_ATOMS: atom_id res chain seq x y z
N GLU A 1 -33.87 -6.79 -0.13
CA GLU A 1 -32.41 -6.78 -0.34
C GLU A 1 -31.71 -6.96 1.01
N LYS A 2 -30.76 -7.88 1.09
CA LYS A 2 -29.92 -8.03 2.29
C LYS A 2 -28.77 -7.01 2.18
N THR A 3 -28.84 -5.96 2.96
CA THR A 3 -27.72 -5.02 3.12
C THR A 3 -26.63 -5.63 4.00
N GLY A 4 -25.36 -5.56 3.56
CA GLY A 4 -24.21 -5.96 4.37
C GLY A 4 -23.92 -4.89 5.44
N LEU A 5 -23.45 -5.32 6.62
CA LEU A 5 -22.96 -4.45 7.67
C LEU A 5 -21.45 -4.66 7.85
N ALA A 6 -20.66 -3.59 7.74
CA ALA A 6 -19.25 -3.57 8.15
C ALA A 6 -19.14 -2.91 9.53
N ASP A 7 -18.93 -3.70 10.58
CA ASP A 7 -18.79 -3.21 11.95
C ASP A 7 -17.35 -2.71 12.20
N LEU A 8 -17.08 -1.48 11.78
CA LEU A 8 -15.75 -0.86 11.93
C LEU A 8 -15.34 -0.69 13.40
N ASN A 9 -16.31 -0.47 14.29
CA ASN A 9 -16.02 -0.23 15.71
C ASN A 9 -15.42 -1.47 16.39
N ARG A 10 -16.04 -2.63 16.20
CA ARG A 10 -15.58 -3.88 16.84
C ARG A 10 -14.13 -4.22 16.49
N THR A 11 -13.78 -4.09 15.21
CA THR A 11 -12.41 -4.39 14.75
C THR A 11 -11.41 -3.36 15.26
N LEU A 12 -11.78 -2.07 15.23
CA LEU A 12 -10.92 -1.00 15.73
C LEU A 12 -10.63 -1.20 17.22
N VAL A 13 -11.64 -1.51 18.04
CA VAL A 13 -11.47 -1.77 19.47
C VAL A 13 -10.54 -2.96 19.69
N ALA A 14 -10.72 -4.07 18.98
CA ALA A 14 -9.86 -5.25 19.14
C ALA A 14 -8.38 -4.98 18.80
N VAL A 15 -8.11 -4.17 17.79
CA VAL A 15 -6.73 -3.75 17.44
C VAL A 15 -6.17 -2.80 18.49
N LEU A 16 -6.98 -1.85 18.99
CA LEU A 16 -6.57 -0.93 20.07
C LEU A 16 -6.24 -1.68 21.36
N GLU A 17 -7.01 -2.67 21.75
CA GLU A 17 -6.74 -3.51 22.94
C GLU A 17 -5.38 -4.20 22.83
N LYS A 18 -5.05 -4.80 21.67
CA LYS A 18 -3.74 -5.42 21.41
C LYS A 18 -2.60 -4.38 21.41
N ALA A 19 -2.85 -3.19 20.81
CA ALA A 19 -1.87 -2.10 20.79
C ALA A 19 -1.59 -1.60 22.22
N VAL A 20 -2.63 -1.39 23.03
CA VAL A 20 -2.51 -0.98 24.46
C VAL A 20 -1.74 -2.01 25.27
N ALA A 21 -1.98 -3.30 25.05
CA ALA A 21 -1.24 -4.37 25.72
C ALA A 21 0.26 -4.40 25.33
N THR A 22 0.62 -3.86 24.18
CA THR A 22 2.01 -3.78 23.68
C THR A 22 2.70 -2.49 24.12
N ASP A 23 2.06 -1.34 23.90
CA ASP A 23 2.54 0.01 24.26
C ASP A 23 1.36 0.95 24.45
N SER A 24 0.98 1.18 25.71
CA SER A 24 -0.22 1.96 26.06
C SER A 24 -0.12 3.44 25.68
N GLU A 25 1.07 4.03 25.74
CA GLU A 25 1.26 5.45 25.42
C GLU A 25 1.24 5.68 23.91
N LEU A 26 1.89 4.79 23.17
CA LEU A 26 1.89 4.88 21.71
C LEU A 26 0.51 4.55 21.12
N ALA A 27 -0.22 3.60 21.71
CA ALA A 27 -1.57 3.23 21.29
C ALA A 27 -2.57 4.40 21.36
N LYS A 28 -2.42 5.34 22.31
CA LYS A 28 -3.23 6.56 22.39
C LYS A 28 -3.13 7.44 21.14
N ARG A 29 -2.03 7.35 20.40
CA ARG A 29 -1.79 8.14 19.18
C ARG A 29 -2.50 7.57 17.94
N ILE A 30 -3.06 6.38 18.01
CA ILE A 30 -3.87 5.81 16.91
C ILE A 30 -5.17 6.63 16.75
N ILE A 31 -5.81 7.03 17.88
CA ILE A 31 -6.96 7.95 17.93
C ILE A 31 -6.69 8.99 19.02
N PRO A 32 -5.94 10.07 18.72
CA PRO A 32 -5.37 10.95 19.74
C PRO A 32 -6.39 11.60 20.65
N ASP A 33 -7.52 12.04 20.12
CA ASP A 33 -8.61 12.70 20.84
C ASP A 33 -9.82 11.76 21.10
N ARG A 34 -9.67 10.46 20.82
CA ARG A 34 -10.71 9.41 20.93
C ARG A 34 -11.90 9.57 19.97
N VAL A 35 -11.82 10.50 19.03
CA VAL A 35 -12.88 10.81 18.06
C VAL A 35 -12.34 10.72 16.62
N HIS A 36 -11.19 11.36 16.36
CA HIS A 36 -10.60 11.48 15.04
C HIS A 36 -9.42 10.52 14.89
N PRO A 37 -9.58 9.45 14.08
CA PRO A 37 -8.47 8.52 13.81
C PRO A 37 -7.32 9.23 13.12
N GLY A 38 -6.10 8.93 13.53
CA GLY A 38 -4.90 9.25 12.77
C GLY A 38 -4.73 8.32 11.55
N PRO A 39 -3.65 8.44 10.76
CA PRO A 39 -3.39 7.58 9.60
C PRO A 39 -3.48 6.08 9.92
N ALA A 40 -2.93 5.67 11.06
CA ALA A 40 -2.98 4.27 11.52
C ALA A 40 -4.42 3.81 11.87
N GLY A 41 -5.22 4.67 12.48
CA GLY A 41 -6.64 4.38 12.76
C GLY A 41 -7.46 4.25 11.48
N HIS A 42 -7.23 5.14 10.50
CA HIS A 42 -7.85 5.03 9.18
C HIS A 42 -7.46 3.74 8.44
N LEU A 43 -6.20 3.28 8.59
CA LEU A 43 -5.76 2.00 8.01
C LEU A 43 -6.59 0.84 8.54
N ILE A 44 -6.83 0.75 9.87
CA ILE A 44 -7.65 -0.30 10.49
C ILE A 44 -9.08 -0.25 9.97
N MET A 45 -9.66 0.94 9.84
CA MET A 45 -11.03 1.11 9.33
C MET A 45 -11.12 0.67 7.87
N ALA A 46 -10.14 1.06 7.03
CA ALA A 46 -10.06 0.64 5.64
C ALA A 46 -9.85 -0.87 5.51
N GLU A 47 -8.99 -1.47 6.34
CA GLU A 47 -8.78 -2.91 6.41
C GLU A 47 -10.10 -3.65 6.64
N HIS A 48 -10.84 -3.24 7.66
CA HIS A 48 -12.09 -3.92 7.99
C HIS A 48 -13.15 -3.78 6.89
N LEU A 49 -13.26 -2.59 6.30
CA LEU A 49 -14.18 -2.35 5.19
C LEU A 49 -13.84 -3.24 3.99
N LEU A 50 -12.56 -3.29 3.60
CA LEU A 50 -12.11 -4.12 2.48
C LEU A 50 -12.31 -5.62 2.77
N LYS A 51 -12.04 -6.07 3.99
CA LYS A 51 -12.31 -7.46 4.42
C LYS A 51 -13.80 -7.79 4.36
N SER A 52 -14.68 -6.87 4.75
CA SER A 52 -16.14 -7.06 4.65
C SER A 52 -16.64 -7.14 3.20
N TRP A 53 -15.90 -6.57 2.26
CA TRP A 53 -16.14 -6.68 0.82
C TRP A 53 -15.43 -7.88 0.17
N HIS A 54 -14.80 -8.74 0.96
CA HIS A 54 -14.04 -9.90 0.49
C HIS A 54 -12.90 -9.52 -0.48
N ALA A 55 -12.25 -8.36 -0.25
CA ALA A 55 -11.10 -7.94 -1.03
C ALA A 55 -9.99 -9.02 -0.94
N PRO A 56 -9.33 -9.37 -2.06
CA PRO A 56 -8.31 -10.42 -2.07
C PRO A 56 -7.07 -9.99 -1.29
N ALA A 57 -6.48 -10.92 -0.55
CA ALA A 57 -5.22 -10.70 0.16
C ALA A 57 -4.03 -10.56 -0.80
N THR A 58 -4.09 -11.21 -1.96
CA THR A 58 -2.98 -11.33 -2.91
C THR A 58 -2.86 -10.10 -3.78
N VAL A 59 -1.76 -9.36 -3.64
CA VAL A 59 -1.30 -8.34 -4.58
C VAL A 59 -0.69 -9.06 -5.80
N THR A 60 0.34 -9.89 -5.55
CA THR A 60 0.91 -10.82 -6.51
C THR A 60 1.41 -12.08 -5.81
N ALA A 61 1.52 -13.19 -6.54
CA ALA A 61 2.16 -14.40 -6.01
C ALA A 61 2.93 -15.12 -7.09
N VAL A 62 4.16 -15.53 -6.77
CA VAL A 62 5.03 -16.34 -7.60
C VAL A 62 5.54 -17.54 -6.81
N GLU A 63 5.39 -18.75 -7.37
CA GLU A 63 5.98 -19.97 -6.83
C GLU A 63 6.84 -20.64 -7.92
N ILE A 64 8.12 -20.88 -7.60
CA ILE A 64 9.11 -21.49 -8.50
C ILE A 64 9.63 -22.79 -7.89
N ASP A 65 9.69 -23.83 -8.70
CA ASP A 65 10.34 -25.10 -8.36
C ASP A 65 11.61 -25.28 -9.23
N LEU A 66 12.77 -25.20 -8.59
CA LEU A 66 14.05 -25.27 -9.29
C LEU A 66 14.41 -26.69 -9.74
N GLN A 67 13.91 -27.73 -9.06
CA GLN A 67 14.12 -29.11 -9.50
C GLN A 67 13.38 -29.38 -10.80
N LYS A 68 12.16 -28.83 -10.92
CA LYS A 68 11.35 -28.89 -12.14
C LYS A 68 11.71 -27.83 -13.18
N LYS A 69 12.54 -26.84 -12.79
CA LYS A 69 12.86 -25.65 -13.58
C LYS A 69 11.61 -24.96 -14.12
N SER A 70 10.61 -24.81 -13.30
CA SER A 70 9.29 -24.30 -13.72
C SER A 70 8.67 -23.36 -12.71
N VAL A 71 7.84 -22.44 -13.21
CA VAL A 71 6.94 -21.62 -12.43
C VAL A 71 5.69 -22.43 -12.12
N LEU A 72 5.45 -22.75 -10.85
CA LEU A 72 4.29 -23.54 -10.42
C LEU A 72 3.02 -22.68 -10.30
N ARG A 73 3.19 -21.41 -9.93
CA ARG A 73 2.11 -20.46 -9.76
C ARG A 73 2.56 -19.04 -10.12
N SER A 74 1.71 -18.33 -10.85
CA SER A 74 1.77 -16.88 -11.00
C SER A 74 0.36 -16.32 -10.85
N ALA A 75 0.15 -15.40 -9.91
CA ALA A 75 -1.16 -14.78 -9.70
C ALA A 75 -0.98 -13.25 -9.70
N ALA A 76 -1.82 -12.57 -10.48
CA ALA A 76 -1.76 -11.12 -10.72
C ALA A 76 -0.37 -10.64 -11.23
N THR A 77 0.41 -11.52 -11.83
CA THR A 77 1.72 -11.24 -12.41
C THR A 77 1.99 -12.17 -13.59
N THR A 78 2.92 -11.81 -14.47
CA THR A 78 3.44 -12.65 -15.54
C THR A 78 4.93 -12.89 -15.28
N VAL A 79 5.36 -14.16 -15.33
CA VAL A 79 6.75 -14.57 -15.16
C VAL A 79 7.28 -15.15 -16.45
N THR A 80 8.42 -14.66 -16.93
CA THR A 80 9.08 -15.11 -18.16
C THR A 80 10.59 -15.25 -17.96
N GLY A 81 11.27 -15.94 -18.84
CA GLY A 81 12.74 -16.02 -18.88
C GLY A 81 13.36 -16.71 -17.65
N LEU A 82 12.66 -17.67 -17.02
CA LEU A 82 13.25 -18.40 -15.89
C LEU A 82 14.52 -19.13 -16.32
N ALA A 83 15.65 -18.76 -15.74
CA ALA A 83 16.94 -19.39 -15.92
C ALA A 83 17.46 -19.92 -14.59
N VAL A 84 17.95 -21.18 -14.60
CA VAL A 84 18.48 -21.88 -13.42
C VAL A 84 19.88 -22.34 -13.73
N GLY A 85 20.89 -21.71 -13.10
CA GLY A 85 22.31 -21.97 -13.28
C GLY A 85 23.10 -21.62 -12.02
N SER A 86 24.23 -20.94 -12.17
CA SER A 86 25.01 -20.38 -11.06
C SER A 86 24.25 -19.30 -10.30
N SER A 87 23.35 -18.62 -10.97
CA SER A 87 22.32 -17.77 -10.41
C SER A 87 20.94 -18.22 -10.90
N ILE A 88 19.91 -17.75 -10.22
CA ILE A 88 18.51 -17.99 -10.60
C ILE A 88 17.94 -16.64 -10.96
N SER A 89 17.37 -16.52 -12.17
CA SER A 89 16.81 -15.25 -12.64
C SER A 89 15.52 -15.46 -13.42
N TRP A 90 14.66 -14.46 -13.41
CA TRP A 90 13.44 -14.39 -14.22
C TRP A 90 13.03 -12.93 -14.40
N THR A 91 12.16 -12.69 -15.35
CA THR A 91 11.49 -11.40 -15.51
C THR A 91 10.07 -11.54 -14.98
N GLN A 92 9.67 -10.59 -14.13
CA GLN A 92 8.32 -10.51 -13.54
C GLN A 92 7.66 -9.20 -13.92
N HIS A 93 6.39 -9.29 -14.36
CA HIS A 93 5.58 -8.10 -14.67
C HIS A 93 4.30 -8.13 -13.84
N ASP A 94 4.26 -7.31 -12.80
CA ASP A 94 3.18 -7.24 -11.84
C ASP A 94 2.03 -6.37 -12.34
N LYS A 95 0.79 -6.80 -12.07
CA LYS A 95 -0.43 -6.05 -12.45
C LYS A 95 -0.86 -5.05 -11.39
N ALA A 96 -0.30 -5.12 -10.19
CA ALA A 96 -0.60 -4.24 -9.07
C ALA A 96 0.65 -4.01 -8.21
N LEU A 97 0.72 -2.85 -7.58
CA LEU A 97 1.73 -2.50 -6.59
C LEU A 97 1.22 -2.86 -5.19
N PRO A 98 2.12 -3.18 -4.25
CA PRO A 98 1.74 -3.35 -2.85
C PRO A 98 1.25 -2.03 -2.25
N PHE A 99 0.43 -2.09 -1.19
CA PHE A 99 0.05 -0.90 -0.47
C PHE A 99 1.27 -0.35 0.29
N PRO A 100 1.66 0.92 0.09
CA PRO A 100 2.83 1.49 0.72
C PRO A 100 2.53 1.83 2.19
N LEU A 101 3.34 1.29 3.10
CA LEU A 101 3.23 1.51 4.53
C LEU A 101 4.49 2.18 5.05
N ASP A 102 4.35 3.29 5.78
CA ASP A 102 5.47 3.89 6.50
C ASP A 102 5.76 3.11 7.79
N ARG A 103 6.66 2.13 7.68
CA ARG A 103 7.09 1.29 8.80
C ARG A 103 8.06 2.01 9.75
N SER A 104 8.57 3.18 9.38
CA SER A 104 9.40 4.01 10.24
C SER A 104 8.57 4.81 11.25
N ASP A 105 7.27 5.05 10.96
CA ASP A 105 6.34 5.63 11.93
C ASP A 105 6.01 4.61 13.02
N ALA A 106 6.31 4.95 14.26
CA ALA A 106 6.14 4.04 15.40
C ALA A 106 4.67 3.65 15.65
N VAL A 107 3.72 4.57 15.37
CA VAL A 107 2.27 4.30 15.54
C VAL A 107 1.80 3.33 14.47
N MET A 108 2.26 3.51 13.22
CA MET A 108 1.99 2.59 12.12
C MET A 108 2.58 1.20 12.41
N ALA A 109 3.84 1.13 12.85
CA ALA A 109 4.51 -0.12 13.19
C ALA A 109 3.77 -0.90 14.30
N LEU A 110 3.33 -0.20 15.37
CA LEU A 110 2.51 -0.79 16.43
C LEU A 110 1.17 -1.30 15.89
N THR A 111 0.53 -0.53 15.02
CA THR A 111 -0.75 -0.88 14.41
C THR A 111 -0.65 -2.13 13.54
N LEU A 112 0.37 -2.22 12.69
CA LEU A 112 0.64 -3.40 11.86
C LEU A 112 0.91 -4.65 12.71
N LYS A 113 1.62 -4.50 13.84
CA LYS A 113 1.85 -5.60 14.79
C LYS A 113 0.57 -6.05 15.49
N SER A 114 -0.40 -5.15 15.65
CA SER A 114 -1.66 -5.38 16.38
C SER A 114 -2.82 -5.82 15.47
N SER A 115 -2.68 -5.68 14.15
CA SER A 115 -3.66 -6.07 13.12
C SER A 115 -3.14 -7.24 12.27
N ASP A 116 -3.97 -7.74 11.37
CA ASP A 116 -3.59 -8.71 10.34
C ASP A 116 -3.59 -8.12 8.92
N PHE A 117 -3.45 -6.80 8.82
CA PHE A 117 -3.51 -6.05 7.55
C PHE A 117 -2.64 -6.66 6.45
N GLU A 118 -1.39 -6.97 6.79
CA GLU A 118 -0.44 -7.49 5.80
C GLU A 118 -0.84 -8.87 5.28
N GLN A 119 -1.31 -9.74 6.18
CA GLN A 119 -1.76 -11.08 5.83
C GLN A 119 -3.09 -11.06 5.08
N ALA A 120 -3.97 -10.12 5.43
CA ALA A 120 -5.32 -10.06 4.90
C ALA A 120 -5.43 -9.30 3.58
N LEU A 121 -4.56 -8.31 3.30
CA LEU A 121 -4.75 -7.37 2.18
C LEU A 121 -3.49 -6.98 1.41
N ASN A 122 -2.26 -7.34 1.87
CA ASN A 122 -1.03 -6.85 1.26
C ASN A 122 0.00 -7.97 1.06
N GLN A 123 -0.39 -9.04 0.39
CA GLN A 123 0.46 -10.20 0.13
C GLN A 123 1.07 -10.14 -1.27
N GLN A 124 2.37 -9.86 -1.34
CA GLN A 124 3.20 -10.01 -2.55
C GLN A 124 4.17 -11.16 -2.32
N THR A 125 3.70 -12.39 -2.55
CA THR A 125 4.39 -13.60 -2.12
C THR A 125 5.39 -14.09 -3.16
N LEU A 126 6.62 -14.33 -2.74
CA LEU A 126 7.63 -15.08 -3.48
C LEU A 126 7.97 -16.37 -2.72
N LYS A 127 7.83 -17.52 -3.41
CA LYS A 127 8.20 -18.83 -2.90
C LYS A 127 9.11 -19.53 -3.89
N VAL A 128 10.28 -20.02 -3.42
CA VAL A 128 11.25 -20.71 -4.26
C VAL A 128 11.67 -22.01 -3.56
N THR A 129 11.41 -23.15 -4.20
CA THR A 129 11.75 -24.48 -3.70
C THR A 129 12.86 -25.12 -4.52
N GLY A 130 13.51 -26.14 -3.97
CA GLY A 130 14.60 -26.86 -4.65
C GLY A 130 15.94 -26.12 -4.64
N LEU A 131 16.11 -25.17 -3.75
CA LEU A 131 17.36 -24.42 -3.50
C LEU A 131 18.42 -25.33 -2.88
N SER A 132 19.65 -25.30 -3.42
CA SER A 132 20.76 -26.17 -2.99
C SER A 132 21.71 -25.52 -1.99
N ALA A 133 21.92 -24.20 -2.07
CA ALA A 133 22.74 -23.47 -1.12
C ALA A 133 21.92 -23.11 0.14
N ARG A 134 22.65 -22.81 1.23
CA ARG A 134 22.03 -22.45 2.50
C ARG A 134 21.39 -21.08 2.48
N GLN A 135 21.99 -20.12 1.77
CA GLN A 135 21.56 -18.72 1.71
C GLN A 135 21.61 -18.18 0.30
N TYR A 136 20.72 -17.23 0.01
CA TYR A 136 20.60 -16.54 -1.27
C TYR A 136 20.41 -15.05 -1.07
N ALA A 137 21.14 -14.24 -1.81
CA ALA A 137 20.83 -12.82 -1.95
C ALA A 137 19.68 -12.69 -2.97
N LEU A 138 18.62 -11.99 -2.59
CA LEU A 138 17.54 -11.60 -3.48
C LEU A 138 17.82 -10.20 -4.02
N LEU A 139 17.91 -10.10 -5.35
CA LEU A 139 18.02 -8.83 -6.07
C LEU A 139 16.75 -8.63 -6.90
N ILE A 140 16.28 -7.39 -6.97
CA ILE A 140 15.18 -6.95 -7.84
C ILE A 140 15.67 -5.69 -8.54
N ASP A 141 15.69 -5.68 -9.88
CA ASP A 141 16.22 -4.59 -10.70
C ASP A 141 17.62 -4.14 -10.24
N ASP A 142 18.53 -5.11 -10.03
CA ASP A 142 19.90 -4.95 -9.52
C ASP A 142 20.03 -4.41 -8.08
N GLN A 143 18.91 -4.12 -7.40
CA GLN A 143 18.89 -3.71 -6.00
C GLN A 143 18.81 -4.93 -5.08
N GLN A 144 19.74 -5.07 -4.15
CA GLN A 144 19.67 -6.14 -3.15
C GLN A 144 18.59 -5.83 -2.11
N VAL A 145 17.56 -6.67 -2.09
CA VAL A 145 16.41 -6.58 -1.15
C VAL A 145 16.72 -7.22 0.19
N GLY A 146 17.49 -8.31 0.17
CA GLY A 146 17.88 -9.02 1.39
C GLY A 146 18.63 -10.32 1.12
N VAL A 147 19.04 -10.98 2.21
CA VAL A 147 19.65 -12.33 2.18
C VAL A 147 18.75 -13.26 2.98
N PHE A 148 18.34 -14.36 2.38
CA PHE A 148 17.38 -15.30 2.96
C PHE A 148 17.95 -16.71 2.94
N ASP A 149 17.67 -17.50 3.97
CA ASP A 149 17.95 -18.93 3.93
C ASP A 149 16.95 -19.66 3.01
N SER A 150 17.39 -20.83 2.54
CA SER A 150 16.59 -21.66 1.61
C SER A 150 15.25 -22.11 2.21
N GLY A 151 15.18 -22.33 3.52
CA GLY A 151 13.94 -22.69 4.21
C GLY A 151 12.92 -21.55 4.23
N THR A 152 13.38 -20.33 4.51
CA THR A 152 12.56 -19.11 4.45
C THR A 152 12.01 -18.90 3.04
N LEU A 153 12.84 -19.01 1.99
CA LEU A 153 12.37 -18.89 0.60
C LEU A 153 11.42 -20.03 0.20
N ALA A 154 11.64 -21.23 0.71
CA ALA A 154 10.75 -22.37 0.46
C ALA A 154 9.40 -22.26 1.18
N SER A 155 9.37 -21.58 2.32
CA SER A 155 8.13 -21.27 3.05
C SER A 155 7.35 -20.13 2.40
N GLY A 156 8.07 -19.23 1.72
CA GLY A 156 7.54 -18.01 1.09
C GLY A 156 7.79 -16.76 1.91
N ILE A 157 8.17 -15.69 1.23
CA ILE A 157 8.38 -14.35 1.79
C ILE A 157 7.37 -13.37 1.22
N ASN A 158 6.97 -12.38 2.02
CA ASN A 158 6.10 -11.29 1.56
C ASN A 158 6.95 -10.10 1.12
N LEU A 159 7.10 -9.87 -0.17
CA LEU A 159 7.88 -8.77 -0.75
C LEU A 159 7.31 -7.39 -0.38
N ALA A 160 6.01 -7.27 -0.13
CA ALA A 160 5.37 -6.03 0.31
C ALA A 160 5.85 -5.56 1.70
N ALA A 161 6.46 -6.45 2.48
CA ALA A 161 7.03 -6.14 3.78
C ALA A 161 8.53 -5.75 3.74
N LEU A 162 9.14 -5.75 2.56
CA LEU A 162 10.57 -5.54 2.33
C LEU A 162 10.82 -4.24 1.55
N PRO A 163 12.02 -3.66 1.63
CA PRO A 163 12.38 -2.46 0.86
C PRO A 163 12.63 -2.82 -0.62
N THR A 164 11.56 -3.06 -1.35
CA THR A 164 11.62 -3.44 -2.77
C THR A 164 11.39 -2.24 -3.68
N PRO A 165 11.88 -2.25 -4.93
CA PRO A 165 11.56 -1.22 -5.94
C PRO A 165 10.06 -1.01 -6.13
N MET A 166 9.23 -2.07 -5.98
CA MET A 166 7.78 -1.98 -6.08
C MET A 166 7.16 -1.20 -4.92
N VAL A 167 7.65 -1.39 -3.69
CA VAL A 167 7.22 -0.62 -2.51
C VAL A 167 7.62 0.85 -2.66
N GLU A 168 8.82 1.12 -3.16
CA GLU A 168 9.27 2.49 -3.43
C GLU A 168 8.43 3.16 -4.52
N GLN A 169 8.12 2.44 -5.60
CA GLN A 169 7.21 2.92 -6.64
C GLN A 169 5.83 3.23 -6.08
N ALA A 170 5.26 2.32 -5.28
CA ALA A 170 3.97 2.53 -4.61
C ALA A 170 3.99 3.76 -3.71
N ALA A 171 5.07 3.99 -2.97
CA ALA A 171 5.24 5.17 -2.12
C ALA A 171 5.27 6.48 -2.93
N ARG A 172 5.97 6.48 -4.10
CA ARG A 172 5.97 7.65 -5.02
C ARG A 172 4.58 7.95 -5.55
N VAL A 173 3.85 6.92 -6.02
CA VAL A 173 2.47 7.07 -6.50
C VAL A 173 1.56 7.60 -5.39
N HIS A 174 1.70 7.07 -4.17
CA HIS A 174 0.93 7.51 -3.00
C HIS A 174 1.21 8.97 -2.64
N ALA A 175 2.48 9.39 -2.62
CA ALA A 175 2.85 10.78 -2.35
C ALA A 175 2.20 11.75 -3.36
N LEU A 176 2.18 11.41 -4.65
CA LEU A 176 1.51 12.19 -5.69
C LEU A 176 -0.02 12.18 -5.53
N THR A 177 -0.60 11.08 -5.05
CA THR A 177 -2.03 11.02 -4.71
C THR A 177 -2.38 11.99 -3.57
N LEU A 178 -1.54 12.05 -2.53
CA LEU A 178 -1.72 13.00 -1.43
C LEU A 178 -1.54 14.45 -1.90
N GLU A 179 -0.54 14.73 -2.75
CA GLU A 179 -0.33 16.04 -3.36
C GLU A 179 -1.58 16.51 -4.12
N HIS A 180 -2.13 15.63 -4.98
CA HIS A 180 -3.36 15.89 -5.72
C HIS A 180 -4.55 16.14 -4.78
N ASN A 181 -4.79 15.27 -3.82
CA ASN A 181 -5.92 15.38 -2.89
C ASN A 181 -5.84 16.66 -2.05
N ASN A 182 -4.65 17.05 -1.60
CA ASN A 182 -4.43 18.28 -0.85
C ASN A 182 -4.69 19.53 -1.69
N LEU A 183 -4.28 19.53 -2.97
CA LEU A 183 -4.56 20.63 -3.88
C LEU A 183 -6.07 20.72 -4.16
N HIS A 184 -6.71 19.58 -4.45
CA HIS A 184 -8.15 19.50 -4.68
C HIS A 184 -8.95 20.00 -3.46
N PHE A 185 -8.56 19.58 -2.23
CA PHE A 185 -9.18 20.05 -1.00
C PHE A 185 -9.06 21.57 -0.85
N LYS A 186 -7.87 22.15 -1.09
CA LYS A 186 -7.65 23.61 -1.03
C LYS A 186 -8.50 24.33 -2.07
N ARG A 187 -8.55 23.86 -3.31
CA ARG A 187 -9.40 24.41 -4.36
C ARG A 187 -10.87 24.43 -3.95
N TRP A 188 -11.37 23.28 -3.53
CA TRP A 188 -12.78 23.14 -3.14
C TRP A 188 -13.07 23.91 -1.84
N ARG A 189 -12.37 23.56 -0.74
CA ARG A 189 -12.74 24.02 0.60
C ARG A 189 -12.36 25.48 0.87
N ASN A 190 -11.20 25.94 0.37
CA ASN A 190 -10.68 27.27 0.69
C ASN A 190 -10.97 28.30 -0.40
N VAL A 191 -11.34 27.87 -1.62
CA VAL A 191 -11.61 28.78 -2.74
C VAL A 191 -13.08 28.71 -3.17
N GLN A 192 -13.57 27.56 -3.64
CA GLN A 192 -14.91 27.47 -4.23
C GLN A 192 -16.01 27.66 -3.20
N VAL A 193 -15.97 26.94 -2.06
CA VAL A 193 -17.04 27.00 -1.06
C VAL A 193 -17.17 28.38 -0.41
N PRO A 194 -16.09 29.06 0.06
CA PRO A 194 -16.23 30.37 0.69
C PRO A 194 -16.66 31.49 -0.25
N LEU A 195 -16.44 31.33 -1.56
CA LEU A 195 -16.73 32.33 -2.59
C LEU A 195 -17.97 32.00 -3.45
N ALA A 196 -18.71 30.94 -3.10
CA ALA A 196 -19.84 30.44 -3.88
C ALA A 196 -20.97 31.47 -4.02
N ASP A 197 -21.22 32.25 -2.98
CA ASP A 197 -22.35 33.19 -2.89
C ASP A 197 -21.98 34.62 -3.34
N LEU A 198 -20.75 34.85 -3.85
CA LEU A 198 -20.34 36.15 -4.33
C LEU A 198 -20.94 36.43 -5.72
N GLU A 199 -21.76 37.50 -5.80
CA GLU A 199 -22.52 37.82 -7.01
C GLU A 199 -21.77 38.79 -7.95
N ALA A 200 -20.70 39.48 -7.50
CA ALA A 200 -19.96 40.47 -8.30
C ALA A 200 -19.34 39.83 -9.56
N PRO A 201 -19.68 40.31 -10.79
CA PRO A 201 -19.25 39.68 -12.03
C PRO A 201 -17.72 39.59 -12.20
N SER A 202 -16.98 40.60 -11.76
CA SER A 202 -15.51 40.62 -11.81
C SER A 202 -14.90 39.56 -10.89
N VAL A 203 -15.50 39.31 -9.73
CA VAL A 203 -15.05 38.27 -8.78
C VAL A 203 -15.34 36.88 -9.37
N LYS A 204 -16.52 36.66 -9.95
CA LYS A 204 -16.86 35.39 -10.63
C LYS A 204 -15.87 35.06 -11.75
N THR A 205 -15.51 36.05 -12.57
CA THR A 205 -14.52 35.86 -13.64
C THR A 205 -13.14 35.50 -13.09
N SER A 206 -12.66 36.23 -12.06
CA SER A 206 -11.38 35.97 -11.43
C SER A 206 -11.34 34.60 -10.74
N LEU A 207 -12.44 34.21 -10.07
CA LEU A 207 -12.59 32.91 -9.44
C LEU A 207 -12.52 31.79 -10.49
N GLN A 208 -13.20 31.94 -11.63
CA GLN A 208 -13.17 30.96 -12.72
C GLN A 208 -11.76 30.78 -13.27
N HIS A 209 -11.00 31.88 -13.47
CA HIS A 209 -9.60 31.77 -13.91
C HIS A 209 -8.73 31.05 -12.89
N LEU A 210 -8.91 31.33 -11.58
CA LEU A 210 -8.17 30.63 -10.53
C LEU A 210 -8.51 29.14 -10.49
N ILE A 211 -9.79 28.78 -10.59
CA ILE A 211 -10.23 27.38 -10.64
C ILE A 211 -9.59 26.67 -11.84
N THR A 212 -9.60 27.27 -13.01
CA THR A 212 -8.99 26.71 -14.23
C THR A 212 -7.48 26.46 -14.04
N ALA A 213 -6.76 27.42 -13.46
CA ALA A 213 -5.33 27.26 -13.19
C ALA A 213 -5.05 26.11 -12.17
N LEU A 214 -5.90 25.95 -11.16
CA LEU A 214 -5.80 24.85 -10.19
C LEU A 214 -6.12 23.50 -10.82
N ASP A 215 -7.12 23.42 -11.73
CA ASP A 215 -7.45 22.20 -12.50
C ASP A 215 -6.28 21.78 -13.42
N GLU A 216 -5.58 22.75 -14.03
CA GLU A 216 -4.38 22.46 -14.83
C GLU A 216 -3.26 21.86 -13.95
N GLU A 217 -3.06 22.40 -12.74
CA GLU A 217 -2.05 21.88 -11.82
C GLU A 217 -2.41 20.49 -11.32
N GLU A 218 -3.68 20.22 -10.94
CA GLU A 218 -4.17 18.88 -10.63
C GLU A 218 -3.88 17.91 -11.79
N SER A 219 -4.12 18.33 -13.02
CA SER A 219 -3.85 17.52 -14.24
C SER A 219 -2.36 17.21 -14.40
N ARG A 220 -1.46 18.16 -14.08
CA ARG A 220 0.01 17.94 -14.09
C ARG A 220 0.43 16.91 -13.04
N ILE A 221 -0.15 16.98 -11.84
CA ILE A 221 0.12 15.99 -10.77
C ILE A 221 -0.33 14.59 -11.22
N VAL A 222 -1.53 14.45 -11.80
CA VAL A 222 -2.03 13.18 -12.35
C VAL A 222 -1.11 12.66 -13.47
N ALA A 223 -0.59 13.53 -14.31
CA ALA A 223 0.35 13.13 -15.38
C ALA A 223 1.68 12.61 -14.79
N ARG A 224 2.18 13.21 -13.71
CA ARG A 224 3.35 12.70 -12.95
C ARG A 224 3.06 11.36 -12.29
N GLN A 225 1.89 11.20 -11.69
CA GLN A 225 1.45 9.97 -11.04
C GLN A 225 1.41 8.77 -12.00
N ARG A 226 0.96 8.99 -13.24
CA ARG A 226 0.92 7.95 -14.30
C ARG A 226 2.30 7.52 -14.80
N LYS A 227 3.36 8.30 -14.53
CA LYS A 227 4.74 8.02 -14.92
C LYS A 227 5.60 7.49 -13.77
N ALA A 228 5.11 7.58 -12.54
CA ALA A 228 5.80 7.13 -11.33
C ALA A 228 5.74 5.61 -11.17
#